data_10105b68eca5d903cecf061d6c8f54a3
#
_entry.id   10105b68eca5d903cecf061d6c8f54a3
#
_cell.length_a   1.000
_cell.length_b   1.000
_cell.length_c   1.000
_cell.angle_alpha   90.00
_cell.angle_beta   90.00
_cell.angle_gamma   90.00
#
_symmetry.space_group_name_H-M   'P 1'
#
loop_
_entity.id
_entity.type
_entity.pdbx_description
1 polymer ?
#
loop_
_entity_poly.entity_id
_entity_poly.type
_entity_poly.pdbx_seq_one_letter_code
_entity_poly.pdbx_strand_id
1 'polypeptide(L)'
;MNTVTRKAKANWKGDLENGHGLVSTESRVLTESKFSFKQRVEGEGQDTNPEELIAASASSCFAMALSKTLQDEGKTAEKLRVRSDVSLNLDDGPKLTEMTLHVEGIIPDYSDDSLKGAVAKTAESCPVFQLLKPGFETIHLESNLLP
;
A
#
# COMPACT_ATOMS: atom_id res chain seq x y z
N MET A 1 23.45 -15.65 1.81
CA MET A 1 22.04 -15.24 1.87
C MET A 1 21.92 -13.78 1.43
N ASN A 2 21.10 -13.51 0.44
CA ASN A 2 20.86 -12.14 -0.02
C ASN A 2 19.74 -11.49 0.77
N THR A 3 20.10 -10.66 1.72
CA THR A 3 19.15 -9.93 2.54
C THR A 3 19.42 -8.44 2.41
N VAL A 4 18.39 -7.68 2.13
CA VAL A 4 18.47 -6.22 2.15
C VAL A 4 17.64 -5.69 3.31
N THR A 5 18.21 -4.72 4.05
CA THR A 5 17.55 -4.09 5.19
C THR A 5 17.34 -2.62 4.88
N ARG A 6 16.14 -2.13 5.14
CA ARG A 6 15.79 -0.71 4.99
C ARG A 6 15.36 -0.16 6.34
N LYS A 7 15.58 1.11 6.54
CA LYS A 7 15.43 1.74 7.86
C LYS A 7 14.53 2.97 7.79
N ALA A 8 13.76 3.13 8.83
CA ALA A 8 13.00 4.35 9.10
C ALA A 8 13.03 4.60 10.61
N LYS A 9 12.75 5.83 11.00
CA LYS A 9 12.67 6.21 12.43
C LYS A 9 11.54 7.19 12.63
N ALA A 10 10.99 7.19 13.84
CA ALA A 10 9.98 8.17 14.25
C ALA A 10 10.32 8.67 15.65
N ASN A 11 10.09 9.96 15.87
CA ASN A 11 10.19 10.60 17.18
C ASN A 11 8.82 11.14 17.57
N TRP A 12 8.51 11.16 18.84
CA TRP A 12 7.25 11.67 19.37
C TRP A 12 7.50 12.64 20.51
N LYS A 13 6.70 13.72 20.58
CA LYS A 13 6.69 14.68 21.68
C LYS A 13 5.26 14.93 22.15
N GLY A 14 5.07 14.92 23.45
CA GLY A 14 3.81 15.26 24.08
C GLY A 14 2.92 14.05 24.34
N ASP A 15 1.70 14.33 24.80
CA ASP A 15 0.68 13.32 25.01
C ASP A 15 0.06 12.87 23.68
N LEU A 16 -0.81 11.87 23.73
CA LEU A 16 -1.40 11.33 22.52
C LEU A 16 -2.29 12.33 21.78
N GLU A 17 -3.11 13.08 22.52
CA GLU A 17 -4.11 13.96 21.92
C GLU A 17 -3.53 15.25 21.35
N ASN A 18 -2.56 15.83 22.05
CA ASN A 18 -1.99 17.16 21.72
C ASN A 18 -0.58 17.10 21.15
N GLY A 19 0.06 15.94 21.24
CA GLY A 19 1.42 15.75 20.75
C GLY A 19 1.50 15.55 19.24
N HIS A 20 2.73 15.41 18.78
CA HIS A 20 3.02 15.11 17.39
C HIS A 20 4.34 14.37 17.24
N GLY A 21 4.51 13.73 16.11
CA GLY A 21 5.74 13.06 15.76
C GLY A 21 6.30 13.48 14.42
N LEU A 22 7.52 13.06 14.17
CA LEU A 22 8.21 13.24 12.89
C LEU A 22 8.75 11.87 12.46
N VAL A 23 8.48 11.49 11.22
CA VAL A 23 8.96 10.24 10.63
C VAL A 23 9.91 10.52 9.48
N SER A 24 11.00 9.76 9.43
CA SER A 24 12.01 9.89 8.37
C SER A 24 12.42 8.51 7.87
N THR A 25 12.71 8.42 6.59
CA THR A 25 13.26 7.22 5.96
C THR A 25 14.74 7.39 5.69
N GLU A 26 15.48 6.28 5.60
CA GLU A 26 16.90 6.28 5.26
C GLU A 26 17.16 6.92 3.88
N SER A 27 16.25 6.73 2.93
CA SER A 27 16.31 7.35 1.60
C SER A 27 16.05 8.86 1.60
N ARG A 28 15.54 9.39 2.71
CA ARG A 28 15.10 10.78 2.86
C ARG A 28 13.90 11.18 2.00
N VAL A 29 13.22 10.23 1.40
CA VAL A 29 11.94 10.49 0.71
C VAL A 29 10.93 11.06 1.71
N LEU A 30 10.89 10.50 2.92
CA LEU A 30 10.27 11.15 4.08
C LEU A 30 11.38 11.74 4.93
N THR A 31 11.31 13.04 5.19
CA THR A 31 12.29 13.75 6.00
C THR A 31 11.54 14.60 7.02
N GLU A 32 11.60 14.17 8.29
CA GLU A 32 10.94 14.85 9.40
C GLU A 32 9.47 15.17 9.07
N SER A 33 8.80 14.21 8.42
CA SER A 33 7.41 14.36 8.02
C SER A 33 6.50 14.22 9.22
N LYS A 34 5.63 15.20 9.42
CA LYS A 34 4.77 15.27 10.61
C LYS A 34 3.67 14.23 10.58
N PHE A 35 3.38 13.68 11.74
CA PHE A 35 2.20 12.85 11.99
C PHE A 35 1.66 13.13 13.39
N SER A 36 0.35 12.94 13.57
CA SER A 36 -0.30 13.10 14.86
C SER A 36 -1.50 12.19 14.98
N PHE A 37 -1.90 11.88 16.19
CA PHE A 37 -3.10 11.07 16.43
C PHE A 37 -4.36 11.79 15.93
N LYS A 38 -4.43 13.09 16.16
CA LYS A 38 -5.57 13.91 15.70
C LYS A 38 -5.75 13.81 14.19
N GLN A 39 -4.68 14.02 13.42
CA GLN A 39 -4.74 13.92 11.96
C GLN A 39 -5.02 12.50 11.47
N ARG A 40 -4.51 11.50 12.19
CA ARG A 40 -4.77 10.09 11.86
C ARG A 40 -6.26 9.75 11.90
N VAL A 41 -6.99 10.27 12.89
CA VAL A 41 -8.41 9.95 13.08
C VAL A 41 -9.35 10.91 12.36
N GLU A 42 -8.99 12.18 12.22
CA GLU A 42 -9.81 13.18 11.53
C GLU A 42 -9.63 13.15 10.01
N GLY A 43 -8.48 12.68 9.53
CA GLY A 43 -8.22 12.52 8.10
C GLY A 43 -8.05 13.80 7.31
N GLU A 44 -7.99 14.95 7.96
CA GLU A 44 -7.82 16.24 7.32
C GLU A 44 -6.41 16.77 7.53
N GLY A 45 -5.81 17.34 6.47
CA GLY A 45 -4.50 17.96 6.52
C GLY A 45 -3.46 17.29 5.65
N GLN A 46 -2.22 17.72 5.82
CA GLN A 46 -1.09 17.29 5.00
C GLN A 46 -0.11 16.39 5.76
N ASP A 47 -0.46 15.98 6.96
CA ASP A 47 0.37 15.08 7.75
C ASP A 47 0.22 13.65 7.25
N THR A 48 1.30 12.87 7.32
CA THR A 48 1.22 11.45 7.02
C THR A 48 0.65 10.67 8.21
N ASN A 49 0.37 9.39 7.99
CA ASN A 49 -0.14 8.48 9.01
C ASN A 49 0.28 7.04 8.69
N PRO A 50 0.22 6.12 9.66
CA PRO A 50 0.62 4.73 9.44
C PRO A 50 -0.17 4.02 8.34
N GLU A 51 -1.47 4.28 8.23
CA GLU A 51 -2.35 3.63 7.26
C GLU A 51 -1.97 4.01 5.83
N GLU A 52 -1.69 5.29 5.61
CA GLU A 52 -1.22 5.81 4.32
C GLU A 52 0.13 5.20 3.93
N LEU A 53 1.05 5.06 4.88
CA LEU A 53 2.36 4.46 4.64
C LEU A 53 2.26 2.97 4.32
N ILE A 54 1.36 2.25 4.97
CA ILE A 54 1.04 0.85 4.62
C ILE A 54 0.46 0.78 3.22
N ALA A 55 -0.48 1.66 2.89
CA ALA A 55 -1.08 1.73 1.56
C ALA A 55 -0.03 2.00 0.48
N ALA A 56 0.89 2.92 0.72
CA ALA A 56 1.99 3.22 -0.20
C ALA A 56 2.91 2.00 -0.39
N SER A 57 3.23 1.29 0.69
CA SER A 57 4.03 0.06 0.64
C SER A 57 3.33 -1.03 -0.17
N ALA A 58 2.05 -1.28 0.11
CA ALA A 58 1.26 -2.28 -0.60
C ALA A 58 1.14 -1.95 -2.09
N SER A 59 0.85 -0.70 -2.43
CA SER A 59 0.68 -0.26 -3.82
C SER A 59 1.96 -0.39 -4.64
N SER A 60 3.09 0.06 -4.10
CA SER A 60 4.37 0.02 -4.80
C SER A 60 4.88 -1.39 -5.00
N CYS A 61 4.81 -2.23 -3.98
CA CYS A 61 5.22 -3.63 -4.08
C CYS A 61 4.34 -4.40 -5.06
N PHE A 62 3.03 -4.21 -4.98
CA PHE A 62 2.10 -4.89 -5.88
C PHE A 62 2.30 -4.49 -7.33
N ALA A 63 2.54 -3.21 -7.62
CA ALA A 63 2.83 -2.74 -8.98
C ALA A 63 4.06 -3.42 -9.56
N MET A 64 5.15 -3.54 -8.80
CA MET A 64 6.35 -4.24 -9.25
C MET A 64 6.10 -5.74 -9.45
N ALA A 65 5.40 -6.38 -8.51
CA ALA A 65 5.08 -7.81 -8.59
C ALA A 65 4.16 -8.11 -9.79
N LEU A 66 3.18 -7.25 -10.06
CA LEU A 66 2.30 -7.40 -11.22
C LEU A 66 3.09 -7.22 -12.53
N SER A 67 3.99 -6.26 -12.59
CA SER A 67 4.88 -6.09 -13.74
C SER A 67 5.66 -7.36 -14.04
N LYS A 68 6.15 -8.04 -12.99
CA LYS A 68 6.83 -9.33 -13.13
C LYS A 68 5.91 -10.43 -13.64
N THR A 69 4.68 -10.51 -13.09
CA THR A 69 3.67 -11.48 -13.54
C THR A 69 3.38 -11.31 -15.03
N LEU A 70 3.18 -10.07 -15.47
CA LEU A 70 2.95 -9.76 -16.88
C LEU A 70 4.14 -10.12 -17.75
N GLN A 71 5.33 -9.82 -17.29
CA GLN A 71 6.57 -10.17 -18.00
C GLN A 71 6.68 -11.69 -18.22
N ASP A 72 6.32 -12.49 -17.23
CA ASP A 72 6.31 -13.95 -17.33
C ASP A 72 5.29 -14.46 -18.36
N GLU A 73 4.26 -13.68 -18.65
CA GLU A 73 3.27 -13.96 -19.69
C GLU A 73 3.65 -13.36 -21.05
N GLY A 74 4.85 -12.77 -21.16
CA GLY A 74 5.29 -12.10 -22.38
C GLY A 74 4.62 -10.76 -22.64
N LYS A 75 4.06 -10.13 -21.60
CA LYS A 75 3.37 -8.86 -21.69
C LYS A 75 4.14 -7.74 -20.99
N THR A 76 4.02 -6.53 -21.54
CA THR A 76 4.58 -5.32 -20.93
C THR A 76 3.48 -4.28 -20.85
N ALA A 77 3.20 -3.82 -19.64
CA ALA A 77 2.24 -2.74 -19.46
C ALA A 77 2.86 -1.40 -19.90
N GLU A 78 2.10 -0.62 -20.64
CA GLU A 78 2.46 0.77 -20.89
C GLU A 78 2.31 1.61 -19.63
N LYS A 79 1.32 1.26 -18.80
CA LYS A 79 1.04 1.92 -17.53
C LYS A 79 0.34 0.97 -16.58
N LEU A 80 0.75 1.01 -15.33
CA LEU A 80 0.03 0.39 -14.21
C LEU A 80 -0.23 1.46 -13.17
N ARG A 81 -1.44 1.48 -12.65
CA ARG A 81 -1.82 2.30 -11.51
C ARG A 81 -2.36 1.36 -10.44
N VAL A 82 -1.73 1.37 -9.29
CA VAL A 82 -2.19 0.60 -8.13
C VAL A 82 -2.48 1.56 -7.00
N ARG A 83 -3.69 1.53 -6.49
CA ARG A 83 -4.10 2.27 -5.30
C ARG A 83 -4.54 1.29 -4.23
N SER A 84 -4.13 1.55 -3.01
CA SER A 84 -4.57 0.79 -1.85
C SER A 84 -5.35 1.69 -0.91
N ASP A 85 -6.50 1.24 -0.48
CA ASP A 85 -7.29 1.88 0.56
C ASP A 85 -7.17 1.00 1.81
N VAL A 86 -6.66 1.56 2.90
CA VAL A 86 -6.47 0.85 4.18
C VAL A 86 -7.33 1.53 5.22
N SER A 87 -8.22 0.75 5.84
CA SER A 87 -9.20 1.26 6.80
C SER A 87 -8.80 1.00 8.25
N LEU A 88 -8.86 2.03 9.06
CA LEU A 88 -8.71 1.98 10.50
C LEU A 88 -10.08 2.05 11.15
N ASN A 89 -10.47 0.99 11.84
CA ASN A 89 -11.70 0.95 12.62
C ASN A 89 -11.39 1.40 14.05
N LEU A 90 -12.23 2.29 14.59
CA LEU A 90 -12.05 2.91 15.91
C LEU A 90 -13.10 2.43 16.93
N ASP A 91 -14.09 1.63 16.53
CA ASP A 91 -15.25 1.30 17.36
C ASP A 91 -14.87 0.53 18.63
N ASP A 92 -14.04 -0.51 18.51
CA ASP A 92 -13.60 -1.37 19.61
C ASP A 92 -12.11 -1.21 19.92
N GLY A 93 -11.60 0.01 19.79
CA GLY A 93 -10.17 0.28 19.82
C GLY A 93 -9.59 0.29 18.39
N PRO A 94 -8.47 0.99 18.16
CA PRO A 94 -7.92 1.14 16.82
C PRO A 94 -7.43 -0.20 16.24
N LYS A 95 -7.99 -0.57 15.09
CA LYS A 95 -7.63 -1.80 14.38
C LYS A 95 -7.70 -1.60 12.88
N LEU A 96 -6.70 -2.07 12.16
CA LEU A 96 -6.71 -2.10 10.70
C LEU A 96 -7.56 -3.30 10.27
N THR A 97 -8.69 -3.05 9.63
CA THR A 97 -9.69 -4.10 9.37
C THR A 97 -9.82 -4.47 7.91
N GLU A 98 -9.61 -3.52 7.00
CA GLU A 98 -9.92 -3.73 5.60
C GLU A 98 -8.87 -3.09 4.70
N MET A 99 -8.54 -3.79 3.61
CA MET A 99 -7.71 -3.25 2.54
C MET A 99 -8.35 -3.55 1.19
N THR A 100 -8.42 -2.53 0.33
CA THR A 100 -8.84 -2.69 -1.05
C THR A 100 -7.69 -2.28 -1.97
N LEU A 101 -7.30 -3.17 -2.88
CA LEU A 101 -6.37 -2.87 -3.96
C LEU A 101 -7.15 -2.59 -5.24
N HIS A 102 -6.95 -1.42 -5.82
CA HIS A 102 -7.51 -1.03 -7.10
C HIS A 102 -6.38 -1.03 -8.14
N VAL A 103 -6.51 -1.88 -9.15
CA VAL A 103 -5.50 -2.02 -10.20
C VAL A 103 -6.08 -1.56 -11.53
N GLU A 104 -5.44 -0.61 -12.16
CA GLU A 104 -5.78 -0.15 -13.50
C GLU A 104 -4.55 -0.27 -14.40
N GLY A 105 -4.74 -0.64 -15.65
CA GLY A 105 -3.62 -0.82 -16.56
C GLY A 105 -3.93 -0.51 -18.00
N ILE A 106 -2.90 -0.11 -18.73
CA ILE A 106 -2.87 -0.07 -20.19
C ILE A 106 -1.89 -1.15 -20.61
N ILE A 107 -2.40 -2.26 -21.13
CA ILE A 107 -1.63 -3.44 -21.49
C ILE A 107 -2.04 -3.87 -22.89
N PRO A 108 -1.16 -3.76 -23.89
CA PRO A 108 -1.49 -4.17 -25.26
C PRO A 108 -1.88 -5.63 -25.36
N ASP A 109 -2.90 -5.91 -26.16
CA ASP A 109 -3.38 -7.26 -26.43
C ASP A 109 -3.72 -8.07 -25.17
N TYR A 110 -4.44 -7.43 -24.25
CA TYR A 110 -4.79 -8.03 -22.97
C TYR A 110 -6.28 -7.75 -22.68
N SER A 111 -6.95 -8.68 -21.98
CA SER A 111 -8.35 -8.56 -21.59
C SER A 111 -8.50 -8.25 -20.09
N ASP A 112 -9.69 -7.76 -19.71
CA ASP A 112 -10.01 -7.57 -18.30
C ASP A 112 -9.95 -8.88 -17.51
N ASP A 113 -10.42 -9.98 -18.09
CA ASP A 113 -10.35 -11.30 -17.45
C ASP A 113 -8.90 -11.76 -17.25
N SER A 114 -8.03 -11.50 -18.23
CA SER A 114 -6.60 -11.80 -18.11
C SER A 114 -5.94 -10.97 -17.02
N LEU A 115 -6.31 -9.69 -16.93
CA LEU A 115 -5.79 -8.81 -15.86
C LEU A 115 -6.26 -9.30 -14.49
N LYS A 116 -7.51 -9.67 -14.36
CA LYS A 116 -8.06 -10.22 -13.11
C LYS A 116 -7.29 -11.48 -12.68
N GLY A 117 -6.99 -12.36 -13.61
CA GLY A 117 -6.17 -13.56 -13.36
C GLY A 117 -4.73 -13.21 -12.93
N ALA A 118 -4.10 -12.26 -13.61
CA ALA A 118 -2.77 -11.79 -13.28
C ALA A 118 -2.71 -11.12 -11.89
N VAL A 119 -3.73 -10.35 -11.54
CA VAL A 119 -3.85 -9.72 -10.21
C VAL A 119 -3.99 -10.78 -9.12
N ALA A 120 -4.85 -11.79 -9.32
CA ALA A 120 -5.00 -12.89 -8.37
C ALA A 120 -3.70 -13.66 -8.17
N LYS A 121 -2.97 -13.94 -9.24
CA LYS A 121 -1.66 -14.61 -9.19
C LYS A 121 -0.61 -13.76 -8.48
N THR A 122 -0.59 -12.47 -8.76
CA THR A 122 0.33 -11.51 -8.13
C THR A 122 0.09 -11.42 -6.61
N ALA A 123 -1.16 -11.48 -6.19
CA ALA A 123 -1.52 -11.48 -4.77
C ALA A 123 -0.88 -12.65 -4.01
N GLU A 124 -0.65 -13.78 -4.67
CA GLU A 124 -0.01 -14.94 -4.07
C GLU A 124 1.52 -14.80 -3.93
N SER A 125 2.13 -13.90 -4.68
CA SER A 125 3.59 -13.75 -4.73
C SER A 125 4.13 -12.41 -4.22
N CYS A 126 3.30 -11.39 -4.10
CA CYS A 126 3.72 -10.08 -3.61
C CYS A 126 4.11 -10.16 -2.14
N PRO A 127 5.38 -9.91 -1.77
CA PRO A 127 5.84 -10.10 -0.38
C PRO A 127 5.08 -9.23 0.63
N VAL A 128 4.82 -7.97 0.30
CA VAL A 128 4.10 -7.06 1.21
C VAL A 128 2.64 -7.49 1.35
N PHE A 129 1.99 -7.84 0.25
CA PHE A 129 0.61 -8.32 0.30
C PHE A 129 0.48 -9.59 1.14
N GLN A 130 1.40 -10.54 0.97
CA GLN A 130 1.43 -11.78 1.75
C GLN A 130 1.66 -11.53 3.24
N LEU A 131 2.50 -10.54 3.57
CA LEU A 131 2.73 -10.14 4.95
C LEU A 131 1.48 -9.52 5.58
N LEU A 132 0.79 -8.64 4.84
CA LEU A 132 -0.36 -7.87 5.35
C LEU A 132 -1.66 -8.67 5.38
N LYS A 133 -1.85 -9.59 4.44
CA LYS A 133 -3.09 -10.35 4.27
C LYS A 133 -3.65 -10.98 5.55
N PRO A 134 -2.86 -11.70 6.36
CA PRO A 134 -3.38 -12.33 7.57
C PRO A 134 -3.89 -11.35 8.63
N GLY A 135 -3.43 -10.10 8.59
CA GLY A 135 -3.81 -9.07 9.56
C GLY A 135 -5.14 -8.39 9.27
N PHE A 136 -5.60 -8.41 8.03
CA PHE A 136 -6.87 -7.79 7.65
C PHE A 136 -8.02 -8.79 7.76
N GLU A 137 -9.17 -8.31 8.22
CA GLU A 137 -10.40 -9.10 8.27
C GLU A 137 -10.97 -9.31 6.86
N THR A 138 -10.86 -8.26 6.01
CA THR A 138 -11.38 -8.29 4.65
C THR A 138 -10.37 -7.65 3.70
N ILE A 139 -10.16 -8.33 2.56
CA ILE A 139 -9.35 -7.81 1.47
C ILE A 139 -10.16 -7.91 0.17
N HIS A 140 -10.18 -6.82 -0.57
CA HIS A 140 -10.79 -6.74 -1.89
C HIS A 140 -9.73 -6.47 -2.96
N LEU A 141 -9.84 -7.16 -4.08
CA LEU A 141 -9.03 -6.94 -5.27
C LEU A 141 -9.95 -6.49 -6.41
N GLU A 142 -9.73 -5.31 -6.93
CA GLU A 142 -10.48 -4.75 -8.05
C GLU A 142 -9.52 -4.43 -9.18
N SER A 143 -9.91 -4.74 -10.41
CA SER A 143 -9.05 -4.50 -11.57
C SER A 143 -9.85 -4.17 -12.82
N ASN A 144 -9.32 -3.27 -13.63
CA ASN A 144 -9.85 -2.97 -14.96
C ASN A 144 -8.75 -2.42 -15.87
N LEU A 145 -8.89 -2.69 -17.17
CA LEU A 145 -8.06 -2.04 -18.16
C LEU A 145 -8.57 -0.62 -18.40
N LEU A 146 -7.63 0.28 -18.67
CA LEU A 146 -7.91 1.64 -19.12
C LEU A 146 -8.00 1.66 -20.64
N PRO A 147 -8.83 2.57 -21.22
CA PRO A 147 -8.92 2.72 -22.67
C PRO A 147 -7.60 3.18 -23.30
#